data_d9c1aa31d9c4a6a31de886f54263ab60
#
_entry.id   d9c1aa31d9c4a6a31de886f54263ab60
#
_cell.length_a   1.000
_cell.length_b   1.000
_cell.length_c   1.000
_cell.angle_alpha   90.00
_cell.angle_beta   90.00
_cell.angle_gamma   90.00
#
_symmetry.space_group_name_H-M   'P 1'
#
loop_
_entity.id
_entity.type
_entity.pdbx_description
1 polymer ?
#
loop_
_entity_poly.entity_id
_entity_poly.type
_entity_poly.pdbx_seq_one_letter_code
_entity_poly.pdbx_strand_id
1 'polypeptide(L)'
;MLIRPTEVKERVISIDVMRGFALLGIFIVNMLFFHSPYIYLNPYTWFHIPGDYETYKWIDIFVQGSVYPLFAMLFGYGLSMQFMKTQERGTSFAKLAVRRLSVLLLIGCIHAFLIFSGDILITYAIAGFVLLLLIRLKPIWLFIISAVLFFIPNGLLNGLLYMMGKVSPDSLIIYTGIQEIESSITAFSQGSWLEIFEQRLADWLYMTQYGLIVLVMLFTIVPFLLIGAAAAKLKLIERASELKIFWIVTILITLIGGTIIKWIPFMKEANLFTMSIQDTFGGPLQAIAYGGILALLCTIPAIQKLFSPFAKAGRMSMTIYLMQSIIATTIFYSYGFGLYGRIDIQTGTWMAIGIYVLQLVFAELWFIKYKQGPVEALWRKLTYPNNLSQKDENNLNL
;
A
#
# COMPACT_ATOMS: atom_id res chain seq x y z
N MET A 1 15.77 -30.58 4.72
CA MET A 1 16.41 -29.38 4.13
C MET A 1 15.94 -28.13 4.86
N LEU A 2 16.86 -27.22 5.20
CA LEU A 2 16.54 -26.00 5.95
C LEU A 2 15.96 -24.94 4.99
N ILE A 3 14.88 -24.26 5.42
CA ILE A 3 14.27 -23.16 4.64
C ILE A 3 15.22 -21.96 4.73
N ARG A 4 15.90 -21.61 3.63
CA ARG A 4 16.78 -20.44 3.56
C ARG A 4 16.03 -19.24 2.95
N PRO A 5 16.30 -18.01 3.44
CA PRO A 5 15.80 -16.81 2.81
C PRO A 5 16.37 -16.64 1.40
N THR A 6 15.67 -15.85 0.57
CA THR A 6 16.11 -15.51 -0.80
C THR A 6 17.45 -14.77 -0.77
N GLU A 7 18.45 -15.30 -1.47
CA GLU A 7 19.76 -14.65 -1.62
C GLU A 7 19.66 -13.39 -2.48
N VAL A 8 20.61 -12.45 -2.31
CA VAL A 8 20.61 -11.17 -3.04
C VAL A 8 20.68 -11.39 -4.56
N LYS A 9 21.40 -12.42 -5.01
CA LYS A 9 21.56 -12.78 -6.44
C LYS A 9 20.26 -13.32 -7.09
N GLU A 10 19.31 -13.81 -6.28
CA GLU A 10 18.04 -14.39 -6.75
C GLU A 10 16.90 -13.36 -6.77
N ARG A 11 17.16 -12.08 -6.50
CA ARG A 11 16.12 -11.04 -6.39
C ARG A 11 15.79 -10.45 -7.75
N VAL A 12 14.52 -10.23 -7.98
CA VAL A 12 14.00 -9.50 -9.13
C VAL A 12 14.03 -8.00 -8.79
N ILE A 13 15.03 -7.29 -9.28
CA ILE A 13 15.29 -5.88 -8.93
C ILE A 13 14.08 -5.00 -9.25
N SER A 14 13.38 -5.25 -10.36
CA SER A 14 12.18 -4.49 -10.75
C SER A 14 11.07 -4.54 -9.69
N ILE A 15 10.89 -5.65 -8.98
CA ILE A 15 9.93 -5.76 -7.89
C ILE A 15 10.33 -4.88 -6.69
N ASP A 16 11.61 -4.83 -6.36
CA ASP A 16 12.10 -3.98 -5.29
C ASP A 16 11.98 -2.49 -5.69
N VAL A 17 12.25 -2.14 -6.97
CA VAL A 17 12.00 -0.79 -7.51
C VAL A 17 10.52 -0.40 -7.39
N MET A 18 9.61 -1.29 -7.83
CA MET A 18 8.16 -1.05 -7.71
C MET A 18 7.71 -0.81 -6.27
N ARG A 19 8.25 -1.59 -5.30
CA ARG A 19 7.98 -1.37 -3.88
C ARG A 19 8.46 0.00 -3.41
N GLY A 20 9.65 0.43 -3.84
CA GLY A 20 10.18 1.76 -3.53
C GLY A 20 9.27 2.86 -4.04
N PHE A 21 8.85 2.82 -5.31
CA PHE A 21 7.90 3.79 -5.85
C PHE A 21 6.54 3.76 -5.14
N ALA A 22 6.03 2.57 -4.83
CA ALA A 22 4.77 2.44 -4.09
C ALA A 22 4.86 3.05 -2.68
N LEU A 23 6.00 2.96 -1.99
CA LEU A 23 6.23 3.59 -0.69
C LEU A 23 6.14 5.12 -0.75
N LEU A 24 6.67 5.76 -1.80
CA LEU A 24 6.50 7.20 -2.00
C LEU A 24 5.02 7.55 -2.17
N GLY A 25 4.31 6.83 -3.03
CA GLY A 25 2.89 7.10 -3.26
C GLY A 25 2.03 6.86 -2.01
N ILE A 26 2.28 5.78 -1.25
CA ILE A 26 1.61 5.53 0.03
C ILE A 26 1.89 6.67 1.00
N PHE A 27 3.13 7.18 1.06
CA PHE A 27 3.47 8.26 1.98
C PHE A 27 2.80 9.58 1.60
N ILE A 28 2.69 9.91 0.30
CA ILE A 28 1.96 11.10 -0.17
C ILE A 28 0.48 11.03 0.24
N VAL A 29 -0.17 9.87 0.05
CA VAL A 29 -1.57 9.69 0.47
C VAL A 29 -1.70 9.74 1.99
N ASN A 30 -0.86 9.01 2.72
CA ASN A 30 -0.91 9.00 4.17
C ASN A 30 -0.59 10.37 4.79
N MET A 31 0.16 11.23 4.07
CA MET A 31 0.43 12.58 4.54
C MET A 31 -0.86 13.37 4.75
N LEU A 32 -1.88 13.19 3.90
CA LEU A 32 -3.20 13.82 4.10
C LEU A 32 -3.81 13.48 5.47
N PHE A 33 -3.63 12.24 5.91
CA PHE A 33 -4.12 11.76 7.21
C PHE A 33 -3.21 12.15 8.38
N PHE A 34 -1.89 12.30 8.14
CA PHE A 34 -0.95 12.67 9.20
C PHE A 34 -1.07 14.12 9.64
N HIS A 35 -1.38 15.04 8.71
CA HIS A 35 -1.40 16.47 9.02
C HIS A 35 -2.80 17.06 9.14
N SER A 36 -3.87 16.35 8.74
CA SER A 36 -5.22 16.89 8.69
C SER A 36 -6.28 15.84 9.03
N PRO A 37 -7.49 16.26 9.49
CA PRO A 37 -8.61 15.37 9.78
C PRO A 37 -9.29 14.85 8.49
N TYR A 38 -8.50 14.40 7.54
CA TYR A 38 -8.89 14.04 6.18
C TYR A 38 -10.06 13.05 6.11
N ILE A 39 -10.16 12.13 7.06
CA ILE A 39 -11.25 11.12 7.08
C ILE A 39 -12.63 11.69 7.35
N TYR A 40 -12.72 12.88 7.91
CA TYR A 40 -13.97 13.52 8.34
C TYR A 40 -14.44 14.64 7.42
N LEU A 41 -13.67 14.97 6.37
CA LEU A 41 -13.97 16.10 5.50
C LEU A 41 -14.35 15.64 4.07
N ASN A 42 -15.15 16.50 3.40
CA ASN A 42 -15.33 16.38 1.96
C ASN A 42 -14.16 17.08 1.26
N PRO A 43 -13.20 16.34 0.69
CA PRO A 43 -11.98 16.94 0.17
C PRO A 43 -12.23 17.81 -1.08
N TYR A 44 -13.31 17.59 -1.81
CA TYR A 44 -13.65 18.34 -3.02
C TYR A 44 -14.19 19.73 -2.73
N THR A 45 -14.69 19.98 -1.52
CA THR A 45 -15.22 21.27 -1.07
C THR A 45 -14.42 21.91 0.05
N TRP A 46 -13.66 21.12 0.80
CA TRP A 46 -12.84 21.61 1.93
C TRP A 46 -11.63 22.40 1.46
N PHE A 47 -10.93 21.88 0.45
CA PHE A 47 -9.72 22.52 -0.08
C PHE A 47 -10.11 23.59 -1.11
N HIS A 48 -10.45 24.79 -0.63
CA HIS A 48 -10.88 25.90 -1.46
C HIS A 48 -9.77 26.92 -1.77
N ILE A 49 -8.60 26.81 -1.12
CA ILE A 49 -7.40 27.58 -1.45
C ILE A 49 -6.83 27.03 -2.77
N PRO A 50 -6.57 27.86 -3.79
CA PRO A 50 -6.22 27.38 -5.13
C PRO A 50 -5.03 26.39 -5.16
N GLY A 51 -3.97 26.64 -4.40
CA GLY A 51 -2.80 25.74 -4.34
C GLY A 51 -3.12 24.38 -3.72
N ASP A 52 -3.94 24.35 -2.69
CA ASP A 52 -4.36 23.14 -1.99
C ASP A 52 -5.29 22.29 -2.85
N TYR A 53 -6.28 22.92 -3.49
CA TYR A 53 -7.19 22.21 -4.37
C TYR A 53 -6.48 21.53 -5.54
N GLU A 54 -5.59 22.23 -6.22
CA GLU A 54 -4.82 21.66 -7.32
C GLU A 54 -3.90 20.54 -6.84
N THR A 55 -3.24 20.70 -5.70
CA THR A 55 -2.39 19.65 -5.11
C THR A 55 -3.21 18.42 -4.75
N TYR A 56 -4.37 18.61 -4.08
CA TYR A 56 -5.29 17.50 -3.79
C TYR A 56 -5.72 16.79 -5.06
N LYS A 57 -6.17 17.53 -6.06
CA LYS A 57 -6.62 17.00 -7.35
C LYS A 57 -5.57 16.11 -8.01
N TRP A 58 -4.30 16.53 -8.04
CA TRP A 58 -3.22 15.72 -8.59
C TRP A 58 -2.95 14.46 -7.76
N ILE A 59 -2.97 14.56 -6.43
CA ILE A 59 -2.83 13.41 -5.55
C ILE A 59 -3.97 12.42 -5.78
N ASP A 60 -5.20 12.92 -5.82
CA ASP A 60 -6.39 12.10 -6.00
C ASP A 60 -6.41 11.40 -7.35
N ILE A 61 -6.09 12.10 -8.45
CA ILE A 61 -6.09 11.52 -9.80
C ILE A 61 -4.98 10.48 -9.99
N PHE A 62 -3.75 10.74 -9.52
CA PHE A 62 -2.60 9.93 -9.89
C PHE A 62 -2.04 9.03 -8.78
N VAL A 63 -2.39 9.26 -7.52
CA VAL A 63 -1.78 8.54 -6.39
C VAL A 63 -2.82 7.81 -5.55
N GLN A 64 -3.87 8.51 -5.11
CA GLN A 64 -4.91 7.92 -4.27
C GLN A 64 -5.64 6.80 -5.01
N GLY A 65 -5.97 5.72 -4.31
CA GLY A 65 -6.60 4.54 -4.93
C GLY A 65 -5.68 3.69 -5.82
N SER A 66 -4.51 4.21 -6.27
CA SER A 66 -3.63 3.52 -7.24
C SER A 66 -2.48 2.77 -6.58
N VAL A 67 -1.92 3.29 -5.49
CA VAL A 67 -0.71 2.70 -4.90
C VAL A 67 -0.96 1.50 -4.00
N TYR A 68 -2.10 1.44 -3.29
CA TYR A 68 -2.41 0.29 -2.44
C TYR A 68 -2.67 -0.99 -3.26
N PRO A 69 -3.35 -0.97 -4.44
CA PRO A 69 -3.48 -2.17 -5.26
C PRO A 69 -2.14 -2.63 -5.83
N LEU A 70 -1.26 -1.69 -6.22
CA LEU A 70 0.08 -2.01 -6.66
C LEU A 70 0.87 -2.73 -5.54
N PHE A 71 0.83 -2.18 -4.32
CA PHE A 71 1.52 -2.80 -3.18
C PHE A 71 0.92 -4.15 -2.80
N ALA A 72 -0.40 -4.32 -2.89
CA ALA A 72 -1.09 -5.60 -2.70
C ALA A 72 -0.65 -6.64 -3.74
N MET A 73 -0.58 -6.25 -5.03
CA MET A 73 -0.06 -7.14 -6.08
C MET A 73 1.39 -7.56 -5.79
N LEU A 74 2.25 -6.64 -5.37
CA LEU A 74 3.64 -6.92 -5.02
C LEU A 74 3.77 -7.83 -3.79
N PHE A 75 2.87 -7.71 -2.82
CA PHE A 75 2.83 -8.58 -1.66
C PHE A 75 2.40 -10.01 -2.04
N GLY A 76 1.33 -10.16 -2.83
CA GLY A 76 0.89 -11.44 -3.37
C GLY A 76 1.95 -12.10 -4.26
N TYR A 77 2.63 -11.31 -5.09
CA TYR A 77 3.77 -11.75 -5.90
C TYR A 77 4.88 -12.33 -5.02
N GLY A 78 5.26 -11.61 -3.96
CA GLY A 78 6.30 -12.04 -3.03
C GLY A 78 5.95 -13.33 -2.28
N LEU A 79 4.70 -13.51 -1.83
CA LEU A 79 4.24 -14.74 -1.19
C LEU A 79 4.24 -15.91 -2.16
N SER A 80 3.82 -15.70 -3.42
CA SER A 80 3.83 -16.75 -4.45
C SER A 80 5.25 -17.17 -4.84
N MET A 81 6.19 -16.24 -4.96
CA MET A 81 7.61 -16.57 -5.18
C MET A 81 8.17 -17.43 -4.04
N GLN A 82 7.84 -17.10 -2.79
CA GLN A 82 8.26 -17.92 -1.64
C GLN A 82 7.63 -19.32 -1.68
N PHE A 83 6.34 -19.40 -2.03
CA PHE A 83 5.66 -20.67 -2.21
C PHE A 83 6.36 -21.56 -3.25
N MET A 84 6.65 -21.03 -4.44
CA MET A 84 7.34 -21.78 -5.50
C MET A 84 8.72 -22.27 -5.05
N LYS A 85 9.52 -21.39 -4.44
CA LYS A 85 10.86 -21.77 -3.92
C LYS A 85 10.82 -22.83 -2.82
N THR A 86 9.79 -22.81 -1.94
CA THR A 86 9.64 -23.86 -0.92
C THR A 86 9.19 -25.18 -1.50
N GLN A 87 8.39 -25.16 -2.57
CA GLN A 87 8.04 -26.38 -3.31
C GLN A 87 9.25 -27.01 -3.98
N GLU A 88 10.07 -26.22 -4.68
CA GLU A 88 11.31 -26.70 -5.32
C GLU A 88 12.28 -27.33 -4.31
N ARG A 89 12.28 -26.82 -3.06
CA ARG A 89 13.13 -27.32 -1.97
C ARG A 89 12.50 -28.46 -1.16
N GLY A 90 11.28 -28.89 -1.47
CA GLY A 90 10.57 -29.95 -0.73
C GLY A 90 10.26 -29.61 0.73
N THR A 91 10.09 -28.29 1.06
CA THR A 91 9.83 -27.83 2.42
C THR A 91 8.40 -27.33 2.62
N SER A 92 7.88 -27.35 3.86
CA SER A 92 6.52 -26.89 4.16
C SER A 92 6.41 -25.36 4.15
N PHE A 93 5.74 -24.83 3.12
CA PHE A 93 5.45 -23.40 3.00
C PHE A 93 4.46 -22.89 4.07
N ALA A 94 3.39 -23.68 4.33
CA ALA A 94 2.26 -23.21 5.13
C ALA A 94 2.68 -22.76 6.55
N LYS A 95 3.47 -23.57 7.26
CA LYS A 95 3.94 -23.25 8.62
C LYS A 95 4.78 -21.97 8.66
N LEU A 96 5.66 -21.79 7.67
CA LEU A 96 6.49 -20.59 7.56
C LEU A 96 5.63 -19.36 7.25
N ALA A 97 4.71 -19.48 6.28
CA ALA A 97 3.85 -18.38 5.84
C ALA A 97 2.89 -17.93 6.94
N VAL A 98 2.25 -18.89 7.66
CA VAL A 98 1.40 -18.56 8.82
C VAL A 98 2.19 -17.78 9.87
N ARG A 99 3.37 -18.25 10.27
CA ARG A 99 4.19 -17.56 11.26
C ARG A 99 4.61 -16.16 10.78
N ARG A 100 4.96 -16.02 9.50
CA ARG A 100 5.33 -14.75 8.88
C ARG A 100 4.18 -13.76 8.90
N LEU A 101 2.97 -14.19 8.53
CA LEU A 101 1.77 -13.36 8.52
C LEU A 101 1.30 -13.02 9.94
N SER A 102 1.42 -13.93 10.92
CA SER A 102 1.10 -13.65 12.32
C SER A 102 2.02 -12.59 12.92
N VAL A 103 3.31 -12.63 12.62
CA VAL A 103 4.25 -11.58 13.05
C VAL A 103 3.94 -10.25 12.35
N LEU A 104 3.58 -10.28 11.04
CA LEU A 104 3.14 -9.09 10.32
C LEU A 104 1.88 -8.48 10.94
N LEU A 105 0.91 -9.32 11.30
CA LEU A 105 -0.32 -8.90 11.98
C LEU A 105 -0.01 -8.23 13.32
N LEU A 106 0.88 -8.82 14.12
CA LEU A 106 1.31 -8.24 15.41
C LEU A 106 1.96 -6.87 15.21
N ILE A 107 2.88 -6.74 14.24
CA ILE A 107 3.50 -5.45 13.91
C ILE A 107 2.43 -4.46 13.46
N GLY A 108 1.48 -4.87 12.62
CA GLY A 108 0.36 -4.04 12.17
C GLY A 108 -0.53 -3.57 13.33
N CYS A 109 -0.85 -4.44 14.29
CA CYS A 109 -1.62 -4.04 15.48
C CYS A 109 -0.86 -3.01 16.32
N ILE A 110 0.43 -3.21 16.54
CA ILE A 110 1.27 -2.22 17.25
C ILE A 110 1.28 -0.89 16.48
N HIS A 111 1.44 -0.93 15.18
CA HIS A 111 1.45 0.26 14.33
C HIS A 111 0.10 0.98 14.34
N ALA A 112 -1.00 0.26 14.11
CA ALA A 112 -2.35 0.83 14.04
C ALA A 112 -2.77 1.52 15.34
N PHE A 113 -2.55 0.86 16.48
CA PHE A 113 -3.06 1.35 17.77
C PHE A 113 -2.08 2.28 18.51
N LEU A 114 -0.77 2.18 18.27
CA LEU A 114 0.21 2.99 19.00
C LEU A 114 0.88 4.10 18.17
N ILE A 115 0.83 4.00 16.81
CA ILE A 115 1.54 4.95 15.94
C ILE A 115 0.54 5.69 15.02
N PHE A 116 -0.18 4.95 14.15
CA PHE A 116 -1.00 5.56 13.11
C PHE A 116 -2.19 4.69 12.72
N SER A 117 -3.43 5.21 12.84
CA SER A 117 -4.69 4.49 12.57
C SER A 117 -4.84 4.01 11.12
N GLY A 118 -4.23 4.69 10.14
CA GLY A 118 -4.24 4.34 8.73
C GLY A 118 -3.30 3.16 8.38
N ASP A 119 -3.23 2.13 9.24
CA ASP A 119 -2.37 0.95 9.02
C ASP A 119 -2.86 0.07 7.87
N ILE A 120 -1.93 -0.38 7.05
CA ILE A 120 -2.17 -1.34 5.96
C ILE A 120 -1.65 -2.75 6.27
N LEU A 121 -0.81 -2.92 7.31
CA LEU A 121 -0.15 -4.20 7.60
C LEU A 121 -1.14 -5.23 8.13
N ILE A 122 -2.11 -4.82 8.96
CA ILE A 122 -3.22 -5.67 9.43
C ILE A 122 -3.96 -6.22 8.22
N THR A 123 -4.36 -5.34 7.31
CA THR A 123 -5.10 -5.67 6.09
C THR A 123 -4.34 -6.68 5.23
N TYR A 124 -3.05 -6.45 4.98
CA TYR A 124 -2.23 -7.37 4.19
C TYR A 124 -1.95 -8.69 4.89
N ALA A 125 -1.83 -8.70 6.22
CA ALA A 125 -1.68 -9.95 6.96
C ALA A 125 -2.93 -10.83 6.83
N ILE A 126 -4.12 -10.25 7.04
CA ILE A 126 -5.40 -10.98 6.92
C ILE A 126 -5.62 -11.44 5.47
N ALA A 127 -5.46 -10.55 4.48
CA ALA A 127 -5.57 -10.91 3.07
C ALA A 127 -4.54 -11.98 2.66
N GLY A 128 -3.34 -11.94 3.25
CA GLY A 128 -2.32 -12.95 3.08
C GLY A 128 -2.76 -14.33 3.56
N PHE A 129 -3.46 -14.45 4.70
CA PHE A 129 -4.03 -15.72 5.15
C PHE A 129 -5.07 -16.27 4.16
N VAL A 130 -5.91 -15.41 3.56
CA VAL A 130 -6.84 -15.82 2.51
C VAL A 130 -6.07 -16.32 1.28
N LEU A 131 -5.03 -15.61 0.86
CA LEU A 131 -4.18 -16.06 -0.25
C LEU A 131 -3.56 -17.44 0.01
N LEU A 132 -3.17 -17.77 1.27
CA LEU A 132 -2.60 -19.09 1.58
C LEU A 132 -3.54 -20.24 1.25
N LEU A 133 -4.85 -20.06 1.38
CA LEU A 133 -5.84 -21.06 1.03
C LEU A 133 -5.89 -21.33 -0.49
N LEU A 134 -5.62 -20.28 -1.28
CA LEU A 134 -5.78 -20.31 -2.75
C LEU A 134 -4.45 -20.43 -3.49
N ILE A 135 -3.31 -20.24 -2.82
CA ILE A 135 -1.99 -20.13 -3.46
C ILE A 135 -1.56 -21.36 -4.25
N ARG A 136 -2.15 -22.52 -3.99
CA ARG A 136 -1.89 -23.77 -4.73
C ARG A 136 -2.58 -23.84 -6.09
N LEU A 137 -3.59 -23.00 -6.33
CA LEU A 137 -4.35 -22.99 -7.56
C LEU A 137 -3.47 -22.58 -8.77
N LYS A 138 -3.88 -23.03 -9.97
CA LYS A 138 -3.27 -22.59 -11.23
C LYS A 138 -3.49 -21.09 -11.44
N PRO A 139 -2.61 -20.36 -12.16
CA PRO A 139 -2.73 -18.92 -12.39
C PRO A 139 -4.09 -18.48 -12.90
N ILE A 140 -4.68 -19.26 -13.82
CA ILE A 140 -5.99 -18.94 -14.41
C ILE A 140 -7.11 -18.88 -13.36
N TRP A 141 -7.11 -19.80 -12.39
CA TRP A 141 -8.11 -19.79 -11.31
C TRP A 141 -7.92 -18.63 -10.36
N LEU A 142 -6.66 -18.22 -10.09
CA LEU A 142 -6.38 -17.03 -9.29
C LEU A 142 -6.91 -15.76 -9.98
N PHE A 143 -6.77 -15.63 -11.29
CA PHE A 143 -7.35 -14.53 -12.06
C PHE A 143 -8.89 -14.56 -12.06
N ILE A 144 -9.50 -15.74 -12.28
CA ILE A 144 -10.97 -15.87 -12.29
C ILE A 144 -11.54 -15.51 -10.91
N ILE A 145 -10.98 -16.08 -9.84
CA ILE A 145 -11.45 -15.78 -8.45
C ILE A 145 -11.23 -14.31 -8.14
N SER A 146 -10.09 -13.73 -8.52
CA SER A 146 -9.84 -12.29 -8.37
C SER A 146 -10.92 -11.46 -9.09
N ALA A 147 -11.21 -11.78 -10.35
CA ALA A 147 -12.22 -11.05 -11.11
C ALA A 147 -13.62 -11.17 -10.48
N VAL A 148 -14.02 -12.36 -10.06
CA VAL A 148 -15.31 -12.58 -9.37
C VAL A 148 -15.40 -11.80 -8.07
N LEU A 149 -14.37 -11.91 -7.20
CA LEU A 149 -14.33 -11.21 -5.92
C LEU A 149 -14.27 -9.68 -6.08
N PHE A 150 -13.70 -9.20 -7.18
CA PHE A 150 -13.60 -7.77 -7.43
C PHE A 150 -14.86 -7.22 -8.11
N PHE A 151 -15.24 -7.75 -9.27
CA PHE A 151 -16.29 -7.15 -10.11
C PHE A 151 -17.70 -7.35 -9.57
N ILE A 152 -18.02 -8.49 -8.93
CA ILE A 152 -19.39 -8.74 -8.47
C ILE A 152 -19.75 -7.83 -7.29
N PRO A 153 -19.03 -7.82 -6.15
CA PRO A 153 -19.44 -6.98 -5.02
C PRO A 153 -19.31 -5.49 -5.32
N ASN A 154 -18.22 -5.07 -5.96
CA ASN A 154 -18.01 -3.66 -6.28
C ASN A 154 -18.97 -3.17 -7.39
N GLY A 155 -19.31 -4.02 -8.35
CA GLY A 155 -20.32 -3.72 -9.36
C GLY A 155 -21.73 -3.57 -8.74
N LEU A 156 -22.09 -4.45 -7.81
CA LEU A 156 -23.36 -4.35 -7.07
C LEU A 156 -23.41 -3.08 -6.20
N LEU A 157 -22.35 -2.79 -5.46
CA LEU A 157 -22.26 -1.58 -4.63
C LEU A 157 -22.39 -0.32 -5.49
N ASN A 158 -21.61 -0.20 -6.55
CA ASN A 158 -21.66 0.98 -7.42
C ASN A 158 -22.97 1.06 -8.21
N GLY A 159 -23.55 -0.08 -8.59
CA GLY A 159 -24.89 -0.12 -9.18
C GLY A 159 -25.96 0.39 -8.21
N LEU A 160 -25.86 0.01 -6.93
CA LEU A 160 -26.76 0.50 -5.87
C LEU A 160 -26.59 2.01 -5.67
N LEU A 161 -25.37 2.51 -5.53
CA LEU A 161 -25.09 3.94 -5.41
C LEU A 161 -25.64 4.73 -6.61
N TYR A 162 -25.49 4.22 -7.83
CA TYR A 162 -26.08 4.83 -9.02
C TYR A 162 -27.59 4.92 -8.94
N MET A 163 -28.26 3.84 -8.55
CA MET A 163 -29.72 3.81 -8.40
C MET A 163 -30.20 4.76 -7.28
N MET A 164 -29.50 4.78 -6.15
CA MET A 164 -29.76 5.70 -5.05
C MET A 164 -29.67 7.16 -5.53
N GLY A 165 -28.66 7.52 -6.30
CA GLY A 165 -28.51 8.86 -6.85
C GLY A 165 -29.61 9.25 -7.85
N LYS A 166 -30.26 8.27 -8.50
CA LYS A 166 -31.44 8.55 -9.36
C LYS A 166 -32.69 8.80 -8.57
N VAL A 167 -32.88 8.14 -7.43
CA VAL A 167 -34.07 8.27 -6.58
C VAL A 167 -33.94 9.45 -5.61
N SER A 168 -32.76 9.62 -5.00
CA SER A 168 -32.49 10.66 -4.02
C SER A 168 -31.04 11.16 -4.17
N PRO A 169 -30.79 12.16 -5.01
CA PRO A 169 -29.45 12.70 -5.23
C PRO A 169 -28.73 13.13 -3.93
N ASP A 170 -29.48 13.71 -2.99
CA ASP A 170 -28.97 14.20 -1.72
C ASP A 170 -28.39 13.08 -0.83
N SER A 171 -28.82 11.82 -1.04
CA SER A 171 -28.27 10.67 -0.31
C SER A 171 -26.81 10.35 -0.67
N LEU A 172 -26.30 10.92 -1.74
CA LEU A 172 -24.92 10.73 -2.20
C LEU A 172 -23.98 11.87 -1.81
N ILE A 173 -24.45 12.88 -1.09
CA ILE A 173 -23.60 14.00 -0.63
C ILE A 173 -22.51 13.46 0.29
N ILE A 174 -21.27 13.86 0.02
CA ILE A 174 -20.12 13.53 0.89
C ILE A 174 -20.21 14.43 2.12
N TYR A 175 -20.40 13.81 3.27
CA TYR A 175 -20.58 14.51 4.55
C TYR A 175 -19.26 15.06 5.07
N THR A 176 -19.30 16.24 5.73
CA THR A 176 -18.19 16.82 6.49
C THR A 176 -18.57 16.87 7.95
N GLY A 177 -17.87 16.12 8.79
CA GLY A 177 -18.08 16.01 10.23
C GLY A 177 -17.36 17.11 11.00
N ILE A 178 -17.97 18.29 11.16
CA ILE A 178 -17.31 19.44 11.81
C ILE A 178 -16.90 19.11 13.25
N GLN A 179 -17.74 18.42 14.01
CA GLN A 179 -17.46 18.06 15.40
C GLN A 179 -16.27 17.06 15.48
N GLU A 180 -16.23 16.07 14.59
CA GLU A 180 -15.16 15.09 14.50
C GLU A 180 -13.84 15.74 14.06
N ILE A 181 -13.91 16.74 13.16
CA ILE A 181 -12.76 17.54 12.74
C ILE A 181 -12.16 18.31 13.93
N GLU A 182 -12.98 19.04 14.70
CA GLU A 182 -12.53 19.80 15.84
C GLU A 182 -11.94 18.91 16.94
N SER A 183 -12.60 17.78 17.23
CA SER A 183 -12.11 16.77 18.18
C SER A 183 -10.75 16.23 17.76
N SER A 184 -10.61 15.84 16.49
CA SER A 184 -9.37 15.29 15.92
C SER A 184 -8.23 16.31 15.97
N ILE A 185 -8.49 17.58 15.58
CA ILE A 185 -7.49 18.64 15.64
C ILE A 185 -7.03 18.87 17.08
N THR A 186 -7.97 18.96 18.03
CA THR A 186 -7.65 19.19 19.44
C THR A 186 -6.82 18.04 20.01
N ALA A 187 -7.25 16.81 19.81
CA ALA A 187 -6.57 15.64 20.34
C ALA A 187 -5.16 15.48 19.78
N PHE A 188 -4.99 15.57 18.46
CA PHE A 188 -3.65 15.37 17.87
C PHE A 188 -2.71 16.56 18.03
N SER A 189 -3.20 17.83 18.03
CA SER A 189 -2.32 18.99 18.10
C SER A 189 -1.96 19.41 19.53
N GLN A 190 -2.78 19.12 20.55
CA GLN A 190 -2.63 19.62 21.91
C GLN A 190 -2.93 18.56 23.00
N GLY A 191 -3.55 17.44 22.63
CA GLY A 191 -3.98 16.41 23.57
C GLY A 191 -2.82 15.69 24.26
N SER A 192 -3.13 15.07 25.39
CA SER A 192 -2.26 14.14 26.09
C SER A 192 -2.09 12.84 25.28
N TRP A 193 -1.13 12.01 25.68
CA TRP A 193 -0.92 10.72 25.00
C TRP A 193 -2.16 9.83 25.03
N LEU A 194 -2.96 9.90 26.10
CA LEU A 194 -4.21 9.14 26.22
C LEU A 194 -5.28 9.66 25.26
N GLU A 195 -5.47 10.98 25.14
CA GLU A 195 -6.42 11.58 24.21
C GLU A 195 -6.04 11.28 22.75
N ILE A 196 -4.75 11.29 22.42
CA ILE A 196 -4.26 10.85 21.10
C ILE A 196 -4.59 9.38 20.85
N PHE A 197 -4.43 8.51 21.85
CA PHE A 197 -4.74 7.09 21.72
C PHE A 197 -6.25 6.87 21.52
N GLU A 198 -7.10 7.56 22.29
CA GLU A 198 -8.56 7.50 22.16
C GLU A 198 -9.04 8.00 20.79
N GLN A 199 -8.49 9.13 20.34
CA GLN A 199 -8.81 9.66 18.99
C GLN A 199 -8.36 8.70 17.90
N ARG A 200 -7.16 8.12 17.99
CA ARG A 200 -6.65 7.14 17.04
C ARG A 200 -7.53 5.89 17.00
N LEU A 201 -8.03 5.44 18.14
CA LEU A 201 -8.97 4.31 18.19
C LEU A 201 -10.30 4.69 17.53
N ALA A 202 -10.82 5.89 17.79
CA ALA A 202 -12.03 6.41 17.13
C ALA A 202 -11.84 6.50 15.61
N ASP A 203 -10.72 7.07 15.15
CA ASP A 203 -10.36 7.12 13.72
C ASP A 203 -10.31 5.73 13.10
N TRP A 204 -9.67 4.77 13.78
CA TRP A 204 -9.57 3.40 13.29
C TRP A 204 -10.95 2.73 13.20
N LEU A 205 -11.80 2.90 14.21
CA LEU A 205 -13.17 2.39 14.19
C LEU A 205 -13.99 3.04 13.07
N TYR A 206 -13.85 4.34 12.88
CA TYR A 206 -14.52 5.06 11.78
C TYR A 206 -14.07 4.55 10.41
N MET A 207 -12.78 4.48 10.16
CA MET A 207 -12.21 3.98 8.89
C MET A 207 -12.58 2.51 8.64
N THR A 208 -12.69 1.71 9.69
CA THR A 208 -13.03 0.28 9.59
C THR A 208 -14.54 0.03 9.59
N GLN A 209 -15.35 1.10 9.65
CA GLN A 209 -16.80 1.00 9.73
C GLN A 209 -17.25 -0.05 10.76
N TYR A 210 -16.69 0.06 11.97
CA TYR A 210 -16.97 -0.83 13.10
C TYR A 210 -16.79 -2.33 12.79
N GLY A 211 -15.77 -2.66 12.00
CA GLY A 211 -15.37 -4.03 11.72
C GLY A 211 -15.89 -4.63 10.40
N LEU A 212 -16.75 -3.93 9.65
CA LEU A 212 -17.14 -4.35 8.30
C LEU A 212 -15.95 -4.35 7.31
N ILE A 213 -14.87 -3.69 7.69
CA ILE A 213 -13.67 -3.59 6.85
C ILE A 213 -13.10 -4.97 6.47
N VAL A 214 -13.21 -5.98 7.32
CA VAL A 214 -12.74 -7.33 6.98
C VAL A 214 -13.48 -7.85 5.75
N LEU A 215 -14.79 -7.56 5.65
CA LEU A 215 -15.58 -7.91 4.48
C LEU A 215 -15.17 -7.07 3.25
N VAL A 216 -15.00 -5.75 3.44
CA VAL A 216 -14.56 -4.85 2.36
C VAL A 216 -13.17 -5.25 1.86
N MET A 217 -12.25 -5.57 2.73
CA MET A 217 -10.91 -6.07 2.37
C MET A 217 -10.93 -7.29 1.46
N LEU A 218 -11.88 -8.22 1.65
CA LEU A 218 -12.01 -9.39 0.79
C LEU A 218 -12.27 -9.00 -0.66
N PHE A 219 -12.93 -7.87 -0.89
CA PHE A 219 -13.33 -7.42 -2.22
C PHE A 219 -12.41 -6.34 -2.82
N THR A 220 -11.60 -5.67 -1.98
CA THR A 220 -10.72 -4.58 -2.43
C THR A 220 -9.23 -4.92 -2.39
N ILE A 221 -8.77 -5.81 -1.52
CA ILE A 221 -7.35 -6.15 -1.36
C ILE A 221 -7.01 -7.55 -1.85
N VAL A 222 -7.81 -8.57 -1.44
CA VAL A 222 -7.56 -9.97 -1.82
C VAL A 222 -7.48 -10.15 -3.34
N PRO A 223 -8.34 -9.53 -4.17
CA PRO A 223 -8.23 -9.64 -5.63
C PRO A 223 -6.85 -9.27 -6.16
N PHE A 224 -6.26 -8.18 -5.66
CA PHE A 224 -4.94 -7.73 -6.11
C PHE A 224 -3.81 -8.63 -5.62
N LEU A 225 -3.92 -9.21 -4.41
CA LEU A 225 -2.99 -10.26 -3.98
C LEU A 225 -3.03 -11.46 -4.93
N LEU A 226 -4.24 -11.89 -5.34
CA LEU A 226 -4.42 -13.01 -6.27
C LEU A 226 -3.83 -12.71 -7.65
N ILE A 227 -4.04 -11.50 -8.19
CA ILE A 227 -3.42 -11.04 -9.44
C ILE A 227 -1.89 -11.11 -9.31
N GLY A 228 -1.33 -10.56 -8.24
CA GLY A 228 0.10 -10.60 -7.98
C GLY A 228 0.65 -12.03 -7.88
N ALA A 229 -0.06 -12.91 -7.18
CA ALA A 229 0.32 -14.32 -7.05
C ALA A 229 0.26 -15.07 -8.40
N ALA A 230 -0.75 -14.78 -9.23
CA ALA A 230 -0.87 -15.35 -10.57
C ALA A 230 0.26 -14.84 -11.49
N ALA A 231 0.54 -13.53 -11.45
CA ALA A 231 1.62 -12.89 -12.21
C ALA A 231 2.99 -13.48 -11.86
N ALA A 232 3.26 -13.79 -10.58
CA ALA A 232 4.49 -14.45 -10.16
C ALA A 232 4.63 -15.87 -10.75
N LYS A 233 3.55 -16.66 -10.73
CA LYS A 233 3.55 -18.00 -11.31
C LYS A 233 3.80 -18.02 -12.83
N LEU A 234 3.37 -16.97 -13.52
CA LEU A 234 3.62 -16.77 -14.96
C LEU A 234 4.93 -16.04 -15.23
N LYS A 235 5.66 -15.60 -14.19
CA LYS A 235 6.90 -14.83 -14.29
C LYS A 235 6.76 -13.58 -15.16
N LEU A 236 5.60 -12.88 -15.06
CA LEU A 236 5.29 -11.77 -15.95
C LEU A 236 6.28 -10.61 -15.83
N ILE A 237 6.81 -10.36 -14.64
CA ILE A 237 7.78 -9.27 -14.40
C ILE A 237 9.17 -9.68 -14.87
N GLU A 238 9.62 -10.91 -14.57
CA GLU A 238 10.92 -11.42 -15.01
C GLU A 238 11.02 -11.50 -16.54
N ARG A 239 9.91 -11.80 -17.21
CA ARG A 239 9.81 -11.93 -18.66
C ARG A 239 9.36 -10.65 -19.34
N ALA A 240 9.44 -9.48 -18.68
CA ALA A 240 8.96 -8.22 -19.22
C ALA A 240 9.62 -7.85 -20.57
N SER A 241 10.90 -8.20 -20.76
CA SER A 241 11.62 -8.02 -22.01
C SER A 241 11.11 -8.88 -23.17
N GLU A 242 10.59 -10.09 -22.88
CA GLU A 242 9.97 -10.98 -23.88
C GLU A 242 8.53 -10.56 -24.18
N LEU A 243 7.83 -10.03 -23.17
CA LEU A 243 6.41 -9.68 -23.21
C LEU A 243 6.17 -8.17 -23.48
N LYS A 244 7.07 -7.50 -24.21
CA LYS A 244 7.00 -6.03 -24.43
C LYS A 244 5.66 -5.58 -25.00
N ILE A 245 5.17 -6.24 -26.04
CA ILE A 245 3.90 -5.87 -26.71
C ILE A 245 2.73 -6.02 -25.72
N PHE A 246 2.68 -7.14 -24.99
CA PHE A 246 1.66 -7.36 -23.94
C PHE A 246 1.66 -6.22 -22.92
N TRP A 247 2.83 -5.83 -22.40
CA TRP A 247 2.94 -4.75 -21.43
C TRP A 247 2.57 -3.39 -22.02
N ILE A 248 3.02 -3.06 -23.25
CA ILE A 248 2.68 -1.78 -23.90
C ILE A 248 1.16 -1.67 -24.07
N VAL A 249 0.51 -2.71 -24.58
CA VAL A 249 -0.95 -2.71 -24.76
C VAL A 249 -1.67 -2.61 -23.41
N THR A 250 -1.22 -3.36 -22.42
CA THR A 250 -1.79 -3.32 -21.07
C THR A 250 -1.65 -1.91 -20.47
N ILE A 251 -0.46 -1.30 -20.54
CA ILE A 251 -0.22 0.05 -20.04
C ILE A 251 -1.14 1.06 -20.72
N LEU A 252 -1.22 1.04 -22.05
CA LEU A 252 -2.05 2.00 -22.79
C LEU A 252 -3.53 1.90 -22.38
N ILE A 253 -4.08 0.69 -22.34
CA ILE A 253 -5.49 0.48 -21.98
C ILE A 253 -5.74 0.87 -20.51
N THR A 254 -4.88 0.43 -19.59
CA THR A 254 -5.13 0.61 -18.17
C THR A 254 -4.77 2.03 -17.69
N LEU A 255 -3.76 2.68 -18.26
CA LEU A 255 -3.43 4.07 -17.94
C LEU A 255 -4.49 5.03 -18.48
N ILE A 256 -4.86 4.90 -19.75
CA ILE A 256 -5.87 5.79 -20.37
C ILE A 256 -7.23 5.57 -19.69
N GLY A 257 -7.69 4.32 -19.61
CA GLY A 257 -8.97 3.98 -18.98
C GLY A 257 -9.02 4.37 -17.51
N GLY A 258 -7.97 4.06 -16.75
CA GLY A 258 -7.85 4.44 -15.35
C GLY A 258 -7.88 5.95 -15.17
N THR A 259 -7.11 6.70 -15.95
CA THR A 259 -7.08 8.18 -15.86
C THR A 259 -8.44 8.80 -16.22
N ILE A 260 -9.12 8.33 -17.26
CA ILE A 260 -10.47 8.81 -17.59
C ILE A 260 -11.42 8.61 -16.41
N ILE A 261 -11.40 7.43 -15.78
CA ILE A 261 -12.25 7.15 -14.62
C ILE A 261 -11.87 8.04 -13.43
N LYS A 262 -10.57 8.24 -13.19
CA LYS A 262 -10.07 9.09 -12.10
C LYS A 262 -10.47 10.57 -12.25
N TRP A 263 -10.72 11.04 -13.47
CA TRP A 263 -11.20 12.40 -13.72
C TRP A 263 -12.70 12.61 -13.48
N ILE A 264 -13.51 11.55 -13.30
CA ILE A 264 -14.98 11.64 -13.20
C ILE A 264 -15.45 12.62 -12.13
N PRO A 265 -14.96 12.60 -10.85
CA PRO A 265 -15.43 13.53 -9.82
C PRO A 265 -15.09 15.01 -10.10
N PHE A 266 -14.05 15.25 -10.91
CA PHE A 266 -13.62 16.61 -11.30
C PHE A 266 -14.34 17.14 -12.56
N MET A 267 -14.94 16.25 -13.36
CA MET A 267 -15.72 16.60 -14.55
C MET A 267 -17.21 16.67 -14.26
N LYS A 268 -17.65 15.98 -13.21
CA LYS A 268 -19.04 15.95 -12.74
C LYS A 268 -19.05 16.37 -11.29
N GLU A 269 -20.24 16.54 -10.72
CA GLU A 269 -20.37 16.78 -9.29
C GLU A 269 -19.77 15.61 -8.48
N ALA A 270 -18.85 15.95 -7.56
CA ALA A 270 -18.24 14.97 -6.68
C ALA A 270 -19.24 14.48 -5.63
N ASN A 271 -19.50 13.19 -5.61
CA ASN A 271 -20.42 12.54 -4.67
C ASN A 271 -19.93 11.11 -4.38
N LEU A 272 -20.59 10.42 -3.45
CA LEU A 272 -20.21 9.06 -3.04
C LEU A 272 -20.11 8.08 -4.22
N PHE A 273 -20.98 8.19 -5.23
CA PHE A 273 -20.91 7.32 -6.41
C PHE A 273 -19.71 7.64 -7.30
N THR A 274 -19.49 8.91 -7.65
CA THR A 274 -18.36 9.30 -8.52
C THR A 274 -17.02 9.03 -7.87
N MET A 275 -16.89 9.27 -6.55
CA MET A 275 -15.72 8.96 -5.76
C MET A 275 -15.49 7.42 -5.66
N SER A 276 -16.56 6.65 -5.42
CA SER A 276 -16.47 5.19 -5.36
C SER A 276 -16.00 4.58 -6.68
N ILE A 277 -16.55 5.01 -7.82
CA ILE A 277 -16.10 4.54 -9.14
C ILE A 277 -14.62 4.90 -9.39
N GLN A 278 -14.25 6.12 -9.06
CA GLN A 278 -12.88 6.62 -9.21
C GLN A 278 -11.87 5.73 -8.47
N ASP A 279 -12.10 5.47 -7.21
CA ASP A 279 -11.15 4.73 -6.37
C ASP A 279 -11.22 3.22 -6.62
N THR A 280 -12.43 2.68 -6.81
CA THR A 280 -12.62 1.24 -7.02
C THR A 280 -12.11 0.77 -8.36
N PHE A 281 -12.38 1.49 -9.46
CA PHE A 281 -12.02 1.02 -10.80
C PHE A 281 -10.85 1.80 -11.41
N GLY A 282 -10.82 3.13 -11.26
CA GLY A 282 -9.77 3.96 -11.84
C GLY A 282 -8.39 3.70 -11.23
N GLY A 283 -8.32 3.67 -9.90
CA GLY A 283 -7.07 3.45 -9.18
C GLY A 283 -6.38 2.12 -9.53
N PRO A 284 -7.07 0.96 -9.44
CA PRO A 284 -6.47 -0.32 -9.78
C PRO A 284 -5.99 -0.44 -11.24
N LEU A 285 -6.69 0.19 -12.18
CA LEU A 285 -6.21 0.25 -13.57
C LEU A 285 -4.87 1.00 -13.64
N GLN A 286 -4.77 2.16 -13.00
CA GLN A 286 -3.49 2.88 -12.93
C GLN A 286 -2.41 2.08 -12.20
N ALA A 287 -2.74 1.34 -11.15
CA ALA A 287 -1.80 0.46 -10.45
C ALA A 287 -1.16 -0.57 -11.39
N ILE A 288 -1.97 -1.20 -12.27
CA ILE A 288 -1.48 -2.14 -13.28
C ILE A 288 -0.57 -1.43 -14.28
N ALA A 289 -0.96 -0.22 -14.73
CA ALA A 289 -0.15 0.59 -15.64
C ALA A 289 1.21 0.94 -15.01
N TYR A 290 1.23 1.43 -13.77
CA TYR A 290 2.47 1.77 -13.05
C TYR A 290 3.39 0.56 -12.88
N GLY A 291 2.82 -0.60 -12.50
CA GLY A 291 3.56 -1.85 -12.45
C GLY A 291 4.17 -2.23 -13.79
N GLY A 292 3.40 -2.14 -14.88
CA GLY A 292 3.86 -2.42 -16.23
C GLY A 292 4.95 -1.45 -16.73
N ILE A 293 4.78 -0.14 -16.49
CA ILE A 293 5.77 0.88 -16.81
C ILE A 293 7.09 0.58 -16.12
N LEU A 294 7.07 0.34 -14.81
CA LEU A 294 8.28 0.05 -14.06
C LEU A 294 8.90 -1.29 -14.46
N ALA A 295 8.09 -2.31 -14.81
CA ALA A 295 8.58 -3.57 -15.33
C ALA A 295 9.38 -3.38 -16.63
N LEU A 296 8.83 -2.63 -17.59
CA LEU A 296 9.49 -2.34 -18.86
C LEU A 296 10.72 -1.44 -18.69
N LEU A 297 10.63 -0.38 -17.91
CA LEU A 297 11.74 0.53 -17.64
C LEU A 297 12.93 -0.20 -17.02
N CYS A 298 12.67 -1.11 -16.07
CA CYS A 298 13.71 -1.92 -15.43
C CYS A 298 14.35 -2.96 -16.37
N THR A 299 13.86 -3.18 -17.59
CA THR A 299 14.59 -3.99 -18.59
C THR A 299 15.79 -3.27 -19.19
N ILE A 300 15.89 -1.94 -19.02
CA ILE A 300 16.97 -1.10 -19.51
C ILE A 300 18.01 -0.95 -18.40
N PRO A 301 19.25 -1.46 -18.55
CA PRO A 301 20.24 -1.48 -17.47
C PRO A 301 20.57 -0.09 -16.89
N ALA A 302 20.61 0.95 -17.73
CA ALA A 302 20.87 2.32 -17.29
C ALA A 302 19.76 2.84 -16.37
N ILE A 303 18.49 2.59 -16.72
CA ILE A 303 17.32 2.97 -15.89
C ILE A 303 17.28 2.15 -14.61
N GLN A 304 17.57 0.84 -14.68
CA GLN A 304 17.65 -0.02 -13.51
C GLN A 304 18.71 0.49 -12.51
N LYS A 305 19.87 0.96 -13.00
CA LYS A 305 20.91 1.57 -12.18
C LYS A 305 20.45 2.91 -11.58
N LEU A 306 19.76 3.76 -12.36
CA LEU A 306 19.18 5.02 -11.88
C LEU A 306 18.17 4.79 -10.75
N PHE A 307 17.37 3.72 -10.84
CA PHE A 307 16.36 3.36 -9.82
C PHE A 307 16.93 2.52 -8.66
N SER A 308 18.25 2.34 -8.57
CA SER A 308 18.89 1.61 -7.46
C SER A 308 18.50 2.14 -6.07
N PRO A 309 18.40 3.45 -5.79
CA PRO A 309 17.96 3.95 -4.49
C PRO A 309 16.54 3.48 -4.12
N PHE A 310 15.62 3.50 -5.10
CA PHE A 310 14.26 2.98 -4.90
C PHE A 310 14.25 1.47 -4.65
N ALA A 311 15.10 0.71 -5.35
CA ALA A 311 15.24 -0.73 -5.10
C ALA A 311 15.74 -1.01 -3.67
N LYS A 312 16.68 -0.22 -3.16
CA LYS A 312 17.18 -0.35 -1.78
C LYS A 312 16.08 0.00 -0.77
N ALA A 313 15.36 1.11 -0.95
CA ALA A 313 14.21 1.44 -0.11
C ALA A 313 13.14 0.33 -0.14
N GLY A 314 12.83 -0.20 -1.33
CA GLY A 314 11.87 -1.32 -1.48
C GLY A 314 12.33 -2.63 -0.83
N ARG A 315 13.64 -2.88 -0.72
CA ARG A 315 14.19 -4.03 0.02
C ARG A 315 14.00 -3.93 1.53
N MET A 316 13.87 -2.72 2.06
CA MET A 316 13.58 -2.44 3.47
C MET A 316 12.23 -1.73 3.64
N SER A 317 11.23 -2.16 2.86
CA SER A 317 9.93 -1.49 2.73
C SER A 317 9.17 -1.34 4.05
N MET A 318 9.25 -2.31 4.95
CA MET A 318 8.60 -2.24 6.26
C MET A 318 9.30 -1.21 7.16
N THR A 319 10.64 -1.20 7.16
CA THR A 319 11.43 -0.18 7.88
C THR A 319 11.08 1.22 7.39
N ILE A 320 11.08 1.45 6.06
CA ILE A 320 10.76 2.75 5.47
C ILE A 320 9.33 3.17 5.83
N TYR A 321 8.35 2.28 5.71
CA TYR A 321 6.95 2.56 6.02
C TYR A 321 6.74 2.96 7.50
N LEU A 322 7.29 2.18 8.44
CA LEU A 322 7.19 2.51 9.86
C LEU A 322 7.93 3.80 10.22
N MET A 323 9.09 4.06 9.59
CA MET A 323 9.81 5.34 9.75
C MET A 323 8.98 6.52 9.26
N GLN A 324 8.25 6.40 8.14
CA GLN A 324 7.35 7.43 7.64
C GLN A 324 6.32 7.81 8.69
N SER A 325 5.66 6.82 9.27
CA SER A 325 4.64 7.03 10.30
C SER A 325 5.23 7.65 11.57
N ILE A 326 6.37 7.15 12.05
CA ILE A 326 7.02 7.69 13.27
C ILE A 326 7.45 9.14 13.05
N ILE A 327 8.08 9.45 11.91
CA ILE A 327 8.53 10.82 11.59
C ILE A 327 7.33 11.74 11.47
N ALA A 328 6.30 11.35 10.70
CA ALA A 328 5.13 12.18 10.47
C ALA A 328 4.36 12.44 11.78
N THR A 329 4.09 11.40 12.59
CA THR A 329 3.38 11.58 13.86
C THR A 329 4.20 12.39 14.87
N THR A 330 5.54 12.34 14.84
CA THR A 330 6.39 13.23 15.65
C THR A 330 6.29 14.68 15.18
N ILE A 331 6.15 14.92 13.88
CA ILE A 331 6.00 16.30 13.37
C ILE A 331 4.60 16.84 13.70
N PHE A 332 3.55 16.05 13.52
CA PHE A 332 2.19 16.57 13.55
C PHE A 332 1.51 16.42 14.91
N TYR A 333 1.83 15.43 15.73
CA TYR A 333 1.14 15.18 16.99
C TYR A 333 1.78 15.94 18.16
N SER A 334 0.99 16.16 19.22
CA SER A 334 1.36 16.99 20.38
C SER A 334 2.54 16.48 21.19
N TYR A 335 2.84 15.18 21.15
CA TYR A 335 4.06 14.64 21.77
C TYR A 335 5.35 14.99 21.02
N GLY A 336 5.26 15.61 19.84
CA GLY A 336 6.35 16.17 19.07
C GLY A 336 6.16 17.66 18.85
N PHE A 337 5.97 18.11 17.59
CA PHE A 337 5.83 19.52 17.26
C PHE A 337 4.37 20.04 17.24
N GLY A 338 3.36 19.16 17.26
CA GLY A 338 1.95 19.53 17.35
C GLY A 338 1.41 20.32 16.15
N LEU A 339 1.90 20.05 14.93
CA LEU A 339 1.54 20.81 13.74
C LEU A 339 0.26 20.30 13.04
N TYR A 340 -0.49 19.35 13.65
CA TYR A 340 -1.71 18.82 13.09
C TYR A 340 -2.79 19.89 12.87
N GLY A 341 -3.38 19.94 11.71
CA GLY A 341 -4.37 20.92 11.30
C GLY A 341 -3.81 22.33 10.99
N ARG A 342 -2.48 22.51 11.03
CA ARG A 342 -1.82 23.81 10.82
C ARG A 342 -1.04 23.92 9.51
N ILE A 343 -0.88 22.82 8.81
CA ILE A 343 -0.10 22.73 7.57
C ILE A 343 -1.07 22.52 6.41
N ASP A 344 -0.85 23.25 5.32
CA ASP A 344 -1.59 23.11 4.07
C ASP A 344 -1.14 21.82 3.31
N ILE A 345 -1.99 21.36 2.37
CA ILE A 345 -1.71 20.14 1.60
C ILE A 345 -0.44 20.26 0.77
N GLN A 346 -0.22 21.41 0.15
CA GLN A 346 0.95 21.62 -0.70
C GLN A 346 2.23 21.46 0.11
N THR A 347 2.33 22.12 1.27
CA THR A 347 3.47 21.99 2.20
C THR A 347 3.61 20.56 2.71
N GLY A 348 2.52 19.91 3.15
CA GLY A 348 2.53 18.52 3.59
C GLY A 348 3.04 17.55 2.52
N THR A 349 2.65 17.76 1.25
CA THR A 349 3.10 16.96 0.11
C THR A 349 4.60 17.13 -0.13
N TRP A 350 5.13 18.37 -0.12
CA TRP A 350 6.57 18.60 -0.25
C TRP A 350 7.36 18.02 0.91
N MET A 351 6.81 18.07 2.14
CA MET A 351 7.42 17.40 3.29
C MET A 351 7.49 15.88 3.08
N ALA A 352 6.42 15.25 2.57
CA ALA A 352 6.46 13.82 2.25
C ALA A 352 7.55 13.48 1.23
N ILE A 353 7.66 14.25 0.16
CA ILE A 353 8.70 14.05 -0.86
C ILE A 353 10.09 14.24 -0.25
N GLY A 354 10.31 15.33 0.51
CA GLY A 354 11.60 15.62 1.14
C GLY A 354 12.04 14.55 2.13
N ILE A 355 11.13 14.10 3.01
CA ILE A 355 11.38 13.00 3.95
C ILE A 355 11.71 11.71 3.18
N TYR A 356 10.99 11.41 2.10
CA TYR A 356 11.25 10.21 1.32
C TYR A 356 12.62 10.26 0.62
N VAL A 357 13.03 11.43 0.09
CA VAL A 357 14.38 11.59 -0.46
C VAL A 357 15.47 11.33 0.60
N LEU A 358 15.27 11.83 1.83
CA LEU A 358 16.18 11.52 2.94
C LEU A 358 16.19 10.03 3.29
N GLN A 359 15.05 9.35 3.19
CA GLN A 359 14.96 7.90 3.37
C GLN A 359 15.65 7.09 2.26
N LEU A 360 15.65 7.60 1.01
CA LEU A 360 16.45 6.99 -0.06
C LEU A 360 17.94 7.06 0.26
N VAL A 361 18.43 8.22 0.73
CA VAL A 361 19.81 8.41 1.18
C VAL A 361 20.12 7.49 2.36
N PHE A 362 19.22 7.42 3.34
CA PHE A 362 19.35 6.50 4.47
C PHE A 362 19.48 5.05 4.00
N ALA A 363 18.63 4.60 3.06
CA ALA A 363 18.68 3.24 2.52
C ALA A 363 20.02 2.96 1.80
N GLU A 364 20.54 3.94 1.04
CA GLU A 364 21.86 3.83 0.39
C GLU A 364 22.96 3.61 1.43
N LEU A 365 23.04 4.47 2.46
CA LEU A 365 24.04 4.38 3.53
C LEU A 365 23.90 3.12 4.36
N TRP A 366 22.66 2.72 4.68
CA TRP A 366 22.37 1.52 5.46
C TRP A 366 22.91 0.26 4.80
N PHE A 367 22.66 0.10 3.48
CA PHE A 367 23.12 -1.08 2.73
C PHE A 367 24.62 -1.12 2.45
N ILE A 368 25.41 -0.10 2.79
CA ILE A 368 26.88 -0.20 2.83
C ILE A 368 27.31 -1.18 3.90
N LYS A 369 26.66 -1.15 5.09
CA LYS A 369 27.05 -1.94 6.25
C LYS A 369 26.20 -3.18 6.48
N TYR A 370 24.88 -3.08 6.20
CA TYR A 370 23.90 -4.11 6.53
C TYR A 370 23.28 -4.72 5.28
N LYS A 371 22.87 -5.99 5.33
CA LYS A 371 22.27 -6.73 4.19
C LYS A 371 20.74 -6.62 4.12
N GLN A 372 20.08 -6.16 5.18
CA GLN A 372 18.62 -6.05 5.32
C GLN A 372 18.26 -4.88 6.24
N GLY A 373 17.03 -4.36 6.11
CA GLY A 373 16.54 -3.31 7.01
C GLY A 373 16.37 -3.81 8.45
N PRO A 374 16.38 -2.92 9.45
CA PRO A 374 16.30 -3.33 10.87
C PRO A 374 14.98 -4.04 11.20
N VAL A 375 13.84 -3.55 10.71
CA VAL A 375 12.53 -4.18 10.95
C VAL A 375 12.41 -5.51 10.19
N GLU A 376 12.94 -5.59 8.97
CA GLU A 376 13.03 -6.84 8.22
C GLU A 376 13.90 -7.89 8.92
N ALA A 377 14.98 -7.45 9.57
CA ALA A 377 15.84 -8.33 10.38
C ALA A 377 15.07 -8.90 11.57
N LEU A 378 14.34 -8.05 12.32
CA LEU A 378 13.50 -8.47 13.42
C LEU A 378 12.40 -9.43 12.95
N TRP A 379 11.66 -9.05 11.89
CA TRP A 379 10.62 -9.88 11.30
C TRP A 379 11.14 -11.25 10.88
N ARG A 380 12.32 -11.28 10.26
CA ARG A 380 12.99 -12.52 9.85
C ARG A 380 13.37 -13.37 11.08
N LYS A 381 13.97 -12.79 12.12
CA LYS A 381 14.33 -13.48 13.36
C LYS A 381 13.10 -14.12 14.03
N LEU A 382 11.97 -13.40 14.06
CA LEU A 382 10.72 -13.91 14.62
C LEU A 382 10.05 -14.96 13.72
N THR A 383 10.29 -14.93 12.41
CA THR A 383 9.67 -15.86 11.45
C THR A 383 10.43 -17.19 11.35
N TYR A 384 11.76 -17.17 11.35
CA TYR A 384 12.58 -18.37 11.20
C TYR A 384 13.02 -18.92 12.56
N PRO A 385 12.94 -20.26 12.83
CA PRO A 385 13.37 -20.83 14.10
C PRO A 385 14.88 -20.72 14.32
N ASN A 386 15.29 -20.57 15.59
CA ASN A 386 16.67 -20.28 16.02
C ASN A 386 17.76 -21.24 15.55
N ASN A 387 17.41 -22.44 15.09
CA ASN A 387 18.39 -23.43 14.61
C ASN A 387 19.07 -23.08 13.26
N LEU A 388 18.70 -21.94 12.66
CA LEU A 388 19.23 -21.47 11.38
C LEU A 388 20.19 -20.28 11.52
N SER A 389 20.16 -19.55 12.66
CA SER A 389 20.91 -18.30 12.81
C SER A 389 22.41 -18.54 13.12
N GLN A 390 22.77 -19.61 13.82
CA GLN A 390 24.17 -19.83 14.25
C GLN A 390 25.08 -20.48 13.20
N LYS A 391 24.54 -21.28 12.26
CA LYS A 391 25.39 -21.90 11.21
C LYS A 391 25.64 -21.00 10.00
N ASP A 392 24.71 -20.05 9.71
CA ASP A 392 24.84 -19.18 8.54
C ASP A 392 25.59 -17.87 8.83
N GLU A 393 25.69 -17.41 10.09
CA GLU A 393 26.54 -16.26 10.45
C GLU A 393 28.02 -16.59 10.33
N ASN A 394 28.43 -17.83 10.63
CA ASN A 394 29.83 -18.26 10.49
C ASN A 394 30.26 -18.48 9.02
N ASN A 395 29.33 -18.75 8.11
CA ASN A 395 29.63 -18.92 6.67
C ASN A 395 29.49 -17.63 5.84
N LEU A 396 29.10 -16.50 6.45
CA LEU A 396 28.96 -15.20 5.80
C LEU A 396 30.08 -14.22 6.17
N ASN A 397 30.97 -14.64 7.07
CA ASN A 397 32.19 -13.90 7.48
C ASN A 397 33.47 -14.41 6.83
N LEU A 398 33.38 -15.26 5.80
CA LEU A 398 34.50 -15.68 4.95
C LEU A 398 34.38 -15.12 3.56
#